data_8857ae7685acbaae9f89081762a53a76
#
_entry.id   8857ae7685acbaae9f89081762a53a76
#
_cell.length_a   1.000
_cell.length_b   1.000
_cell.length_c   1.000
_cell.angle_alpha   90.00
_cell.angle_beta   90.00
_cell.angle_gamma   90.00
#
_symmetry.space_group_name_H-M   'P 1'
#
loop_
_entity.id
_entity.type
_entity.pdbx_description
1 polymer ?
#
loop_
_entity_poly.entity_id
_entity_poly.type
_entity_poly.pdbx_seq_one_letter_code
_entity_poly.pdbx_strand_id
1 'polypeptide(L)'
;ILKYHKWHIPASIGLGTSPHDMLDDYTRVFGNNIRQRFPVVDTEIGKLGTMTCHDGATPEVSRALGYNGVEVICHPTAMQEVEGTSPPWDFWTFTRRTRAHDNMCYILGSNWGTVKHEYYPKGFCPGHSLIVDYTGMLLRQAPYPEEQVITATIDIESLREHRTIINHNMWIDIRTEGFREIYENPIYPPNRFPSGHPPKNQAEKVETTKTVLNTLYQRGQFVPPHGMNPDEMPGVLDQRIQRAQSQGTLLKDDE
;
A
#
# COMPACT_ATOMS: atom_id res chain seq x y z
N ILE A 1 13.28 -10.06 16.37
CA ILE A 1 12.47 -10.44 15.20
C ILE A 1 11.44 -9.36 14.96
N LEU A 2 11.40 -8.80 13.74
CA LEU A 2 10.41 -7.84 13.30
C LEU A 2 9.10 -8.56 12.96
N LYS A 3 7.99 -8.09 13.53
CA LYS A 3 6.64 -8.52 13.12
C LYS A 3 5.88 -7.29 12.63
N TYR A 4 5.27 -7.39 11.47
CA TYR A 4 4.47 -6.35 10.85
C TYR A 4 3.11 -6.92 10.44
N HIS A 5 2.06 -6.15 10.68
CA HIS A 5 0.70 -6.47 10.25
C HIS A 5 0.29 -5.54 9.10
N LYS A 6 -0.09 -6.11 7.99
CA LYS A 6 -0.47 -5.38 6.79
C LYS A 6 -1.67 -4.46 7.05
N TRP A 7 -1.53 -3.16 6.76
CA TRP A 7 -2.57 -2.14 7.02
C TRP A 7 -3.58 -1.99 5.89
N HIS A 8 -3.15 -2.15 4.64
CA HIS A 8 -4.01 -1.95 3.48
C HIS A 8 -4.23 -3.28 2.76
N ILE A 9 -5.44 -3.80 2.83
CA ILE A 9 -5.87 -4.99 2.10
C ILE A 9 -6.73 -4.53 0.94
N PRO A 10 -6.39 -4.86 -0.32
CA PRO A 10 -7.23 -4.51 -1.46
C PRO A 10 -8.64 -5.07 -1.28
N ALA A 11 -9.66 -4.23 -1.48
CA ALA A 11 -11.05 -4.65 -1.32
C ALA A 11 -11.48 -5.71 -2.35
N SER A 12 -10.79 -5.75 -3.49
CA SER A 12 -11.06 -6.69 -4.59
C SER A 12 -10.46 -8.07 -4.39
N ILE A 13 -9.59 -8.28 -3.38
CA ILE A 13 -8.84 -9.53 -3.22
C ILE A 13 -9.03 -10.08 -1.81
N GLY A 14 -9.81 -11.17 -1.72
CA GLY A 14 -9.94 -12.00 -0.53
C GLY A 14 -10.64 -11.35 0.68
N LEU A 15 -10.92 -12.18 1.66
CA LEU A 15 -11.66 -11.83 2.89
C LEU A 15 -10.75 -11.42 4.07
N GLY A 16 -9.48 -11.13 3.82
CA GLY A 16 -8.55 -10.70 4.86
C GLY A 16 -8.99 -9.41 5.55
N THR A 17 -8.71 -9.31 6.84
CA THR A 17 -8.90 -8.11 7.66
C THR A 17 -7.57 -7.46 7.96
N SER A 18 -7.56 -6.13 8.08
CA SER A 18 -6.40 -5.34 8.50
C SER A 18 -6.48 -4.97 9.99
N PRO A 19 -5.41 -4.50 10.59
CA PRO A 19 -5.47 -3.91 11.94
C PRO A 19 -6.48 -2.77 12.06
N HIS A 20 -6.75 -2.03 10.99
CA HIS A 20 -7.72 -0.94 10.97
C HIS A 20 -9.17 -1.45 11.04
N ASP A 21 -9.45 -2.62 10.46
CA ASP A 21 -10.79 -3.24 10.52
C ASP A 21 -11.18 -3.69 11.93
N MET A 22 -10.18 -3.87 12.81
CA MET A 22 -10.33 -4.25 14.21
C MET A 22 -9.47 -3.37 15.13
N LEU A 23 -9.48 -2.06 14.88
CA LEU A 23 -8.52 -1.11 15.44
C LEU A 23 -8.48 -1.10 16.97
N ASP A 24 -9.63 -1.22 17.64
CA ASP A 24 -9.70 -1.21 19.11
C ASP A 24 -9.08 -2.48 19.70
N ASP A 25 -9.40 -3.64 19.14
CA ASP A 25 -8.81 -4.92 19.55
C ASP A 25 -7.31 -4.95 19.27
N TYR A 26 -6.91 -4.48 18.09
CA TYR A 26 -5.50 -4.37 17.74
C TYR A 26 -4.75 -3.45 18.70
N THR A 27 -5.33 -2.29 19.00
CA THR A 27 -4.75 -1.31 19.92
C THR A 27 -4.63 -1.87 21.34
N ARG A 28 -5.62 -2.61 21.80
CA ARG A 28 -5.59 -3.28 23.13
C ARG A 28 -4.45 -4.30 23.24
N VAL A 29 -4.14 -5.02 22.16
CA VAL A 29 -3.11 -6.08 22.16
C VAL A 29 -1.71 -5.52 21.86
N PHE A 30 -1.60 -4.64 20.87
CA PHE A 30 -0.32 -4.17 20.32
C PHE A 30 0.02 -2.72 20.68
N GLY A 31 -0.90 -2.00 21.34
CA GLY A 31 -0.72 -0.60 21.72
C GLY A 31 -1.11 0.41 20.65
N ASN A 32 -1.16 1.69 21.04
CA ASN A 32 -1.61 2.81 20.20
C ASN A 32 -0.47 3.68 19.65
N ASN A 33 0.78 3.27 19.84
CA ASN A 33 1.93 4.05 19.40
C ASN A 33 2.29 3.73 17.96
N ILE A 34 2.66 4.74 17.18
CA ILE A 34 3.09 4.61 15.78
C ILE A 34 4.27 3.65 15.64
N ARG A 35 5.19 3.59 16.61
CA ARG A 35 6.35 2.70 16.62
C ARG A 35 5.97 1.22 16.80
N GLN A 36 4.88 0.96 17.51
CA GLN A 36 4.36 -0.41 17.69
C GLN A 36 3.61 -0.88 16.44
N ARG A 37 2.88 0.02 15.79
CA ARG A 37 2.12 -0.28 14.56
C ARG A 37 3.01 -0.46 13.34
N PHE A 38 4.06 0.36 13.23
CA PHE A 38 5.01 0.35 12.10
C PHE A 38 6.43 0.16 12.62
N PRO A 39 6.77 -1.03 13.11
CA PRO A 39 8.03 -1.25 13.80
C PRO A 39 9.22 -1.15 12.86
N VAL A 40 10.29 -0.57 13.38
CA VAL A 40 11.62 -0.52 12.78
C VAL A 40 12.59 -1.14 13.77
N VAL A 41 13.48 -1.99 13.31
CA VAL A 41 14.48 -2.69 14.12
C VAL A 41 15.89 -2.26 13.76
N ASP A 42 16.70 -2.01 14.78
CA ASP A 42 18.13 -1.77 14.61
C ASP A 42 18.85 -3.09 14.31
N THR A 43 19.69 -3.07 13.27
CA THR A 43 20.50 -4.21 12.88
C THR A 43 21.94 -3.75 12.50
N GLU A 44 22.84 -4.69 12.34
CA GLU A 44 24.22 -4.41 11.90
C GLU A 44 24.29 -3.77 10.50
N ILE A 45 23.27 -3.98 9.67
CA ILE A 45 23.17 -3.45 8.30
C ILE A 45 22.26 -2.23 8.19
N GLY A 46 21.90 -1.58 9.31
CA GLY A 46 21.04 -0.42 9.37
C GLY A 46 19.68 -0.69 9.99
N LYS A 47 18.80 0.33 9.97
CA LYS A 47 17.45 0.27 10.51
C LYS A 47 16.47 -0.30 9.50
N LEU A 48 15.97 -1.51 9.76
CA LEU A 48 15.09 -2.24 8.86
C LEU A 48 13.63 -2.09 9.24
N GLY A 49 12.79 -1.88 8.24
CA GLY A 49 11.34 -1.93 8.34
C GLY A 49 10.73 -2.76 7.21
N THR A 50 9.46 -3.04 7.29
CA THR A 50 8.74 -3.75 6.22
C THR A 50 7.35 -3.17 6.01
N MET A 51 6.91 -3.18 4.77
CA MET A 51 5.52 -2.97 4.35
C MET A 51 5.16 -4.07 3.35
N THR A 52 3.88 -4.36 3.16
CA THR A 52 3.49 -5.53 2.35
C THR A 52 2.53 -5.14 1.24
N CYS A 53 2.91 -5.42 -0.01
CA CYS A 53 2.05 -5.34 -1.18
C CYS A 53 1.32 -3.99 -1.29
N HIS A 54 0.00 -3.96 -1.11
CA HIS A 54 -0.85 -2.77 -1.24
C HIS A 54 -0.51 -1.62 -0.28
N ASP A 55 0.21 -1.88 0.81
CA ASP A 55 0.72 -0.82 1.69
C ASP A 55 1.62 0.19 0.97
N GLY A 56 2.30 -0.23 -0.09
CA GLY A 56 3.14 0.65 -0.91
C GLY A 56 2.35 1.54 -1.88
N ALA A 57 1.05 1.29 -2.08
CA ALA A 57 0.20 2.10 -2.94
C ALA A 57 -0.07 3.49 -2.35
N THR A 58 -0.19 3.57 -1.03
CA THR A 58 -0.41 4.81 -0.28
C THR A 58 0.87 5.29 0.39
N PRO A 59 1.05 6.60 0.64
CA PRO A 59 2.25 7.13 1.29
C PRO A 59 2.33 6.85 2.79
N GLU A 60 1.22 6.57 3.47
CA GLU A 60 1.10 6.59 4.91
C GLU A 60 1.98 5.54 5.60
N VAL A 61 2.01 4.29 5.10
CA VAL A 61 2.82 3.23 5.73
C VAL A 61 4.31 3.54 5.61
N SER A 62 4.77 3.91 4.43
CA SER A 62 6.18 4.26 4.24
C SER A 62 6.57 5.51 5.04
N ARG A 63 5.66 6.49 5.16
CA ARG A 63 5.84 7.68 5.99
C ARG A 63 5.94 7.34 7.47
N ALA A 64 5.10 6.43 7.96
CA ALA A 64 5.15 5.95 9.34
C ALA A 64 6.47 5.23 9.66
N LEU A 65 6.95 4.39 8.73
CA LEU A 65 8.26 3.73 8.84
C LEU A 65 9.39 4.77 8.81
N GLY A 66 9.33 5.76 7.93
CA GLY A 66 10.27 6.88 7.87
C GLY A 66 10.29 7.68 9.17
N TYR A 67 9.13 8.00 9.75
CA TYR A 67 8.99 8.66 11.05
C TYR A 67 9.66 7.85 12.18
N ASN A 68 9.66 6.52 12.08
CA ASN A 68 10.35 5.64 13.02
C ASN A 68 11.83 5.45 12.70
N GLY A 69 12.35 6.13 11.67
CA GLY A 69 13.77 6.19 11.34
C GLY A 69 14.27 5.07 10.45
N VAL A 70 13.40 4.41 9.67
CA VAL A 70 13.80 3.33 8.77
C VAL A 70 14.89 3.80 7.78
N GLU A 71 15.83 2.94 7.51
CA GLU A 71 16.89 3.15 6.49
C GLU A 71 16.69 2.23 5.29
N VAL A 72 16.14 1.02 5.53
CA VAL A 72 15.84 0.05 4.48
C VAL A 72 14.44 -0.52 4.70
N ILE A 73 13.57 -0.40 3.69
CA ILE A 73 12.24 -1.01 3.69
C ILE A 73 12.26 -2.26 2.82
N CYS A 74 11.95 -3.41 3.43
CA CYS A 74 11.65 -4.64 2.70
C CYS A 74 10.18 -4.64 2.28
N HIS A 75 9.91 -4.80 0.98
CA HIS A 75 8.56 -4.68 0.42
C HIS A 75 8.17 -5.92 -0.42
N PRO A 76 7.80 -7.03 0.23
CA PRO A 76 7.28 -8.20 -0.49
C PRO A 76 5.90 -7.92 -1.09
N THR A 77 5.68 -8.37 -2.32
CA THR A 77 4.47 -8.13 -3.09
C THR A 77 4.11 -9.34 -3.96
N ALA A 78 2.83 -9.49 -4.21
CA ALA A 78 2.26 -10.41 -5.19
C ALA A 78 1.37 -9.62 -6.16
N MET A 79 1.99 -8.71 -6.93
CA MET A 79 1.28 -7.94 -7.95
C MET A 79 1.04 -8.81 -9.19
N GLN A 80 -0.20 -8.94 -9.60
CA GLN A 80 -0.64 -9.80 -10.69
C GLN A 80 -0.89 -9.03 -12.00
N GLU A 81 -0.84 -7.71 -11.98
CA GLU A 81 -1.19 -6.88 -13.14
C GLU A 81 0.04 -6.52 -13.95
N VAL A 82 0.07 -6.92 -15.21
CA VAL A 82 1.12 -6.52 -16.15
C VAL A 82 1.15 -5.00 -16.32
N GLU A 83 -0.01 -4.36 -16.40
CA GLU A 83 -0.16 -2.91 -16.50
C GLU A 83 0.50 -2.17 -15.32
N GLY A 84 0.47 -2.77 -14.13
CA GLY A 84 1.12 -2.21 -12.96
C GLY A 84 2.64 -2.16 -13.03
N THR A 85 3.27 -2.86 -13.96
CA THR A 85 4.73 -2.95 -14.09
C THR A 85 5.27 -2.52 -15.45
N SER A 86 4.40 -2.16 -16.39
CA SER A 86 4.78 -1.80 -17.76
C SER A 86 4.54 -0.33 -18.06
N PRO A 87 5.49 0.37 -18.74
CA PRO A 87 5.24 1.71 -19.23
C PRO A 87 4.02 1.76 -20.17
N PRO A 88 3.26 2.85 -20.20
CA PRO A 88 3.46 4.10 -19.44
C PRO A 88 2.94 4.07 -18.00
N TRP A 89 2.25 3.02 -17.59
CA TRP A 89 1.58 2.95 -16.31
C TRP A 89 2.52 2.66 -15.14
N ASP A 90 3.47 1.78 -15.30
CA ASP A 90 4.54 1.37 -14.36
C ASP A 90 4.35 1.80 -12.88
N PHE A 91 3.14 1.59 -12.38
CA PHE A 91 2.75 1.90 -11.01
C PHE A 91 3.69 1.25 -9.98
N TRP A 92 4.18 0.05 -10.29
CA TRP A 92 5.11 -0.68 -9.46
C TRP A 92 6.40 0.10 -9.20
N THR A 93 7.08 0.54 -10.25
CA THR A 93 8.38 1.20 -10.15
C THR A 93 8.25 2.63 -9.63
N PHE A 94 7.32 3.43 -10.17
CA PHE A 94 7.25 4.83 -9.78
C PHE A 94 6.82 5.00 -8.32
N THR A 95 5.91 4.17 -7.80
CA THR A 95 5.50 4.28 -6.38
C THR A 95 6.65 3.96 -5.44
N ARG A 96 7.48 2.93 -5.71
CA ARG A 96 8.64 2.60 -4.87
C ARG A 96 9.70 3.68 -4.93
N ARG A 97 9.97 4.22 -6.10
CA ARG A 97 10.88 5.35 -6.27
C ARG A 97 10.44 6.56 -5.47
N THR A 98 9.16 6.91 -5.56
CA THR A 98 8.59 8.03 -4.79
C THR A 98 8.67 7.75 -3.29
N ARG A 99 8.28 6.55 -2.82
CA ARG A 99 8.35 6.21 -1.39
C ARG A 99 9.77 6.22 -0.84
N ALA A 100 10.75 5.77 -1.63
CA ALA A 100 12.17 5.83 -1.27
C ALA A 100 12.64 7.29 -1.10
N HIS A 101 12.34 8.13 -2.10
CA HIS A 101 12.68 9.55 -2.10
C HIS A 101 11.99 10.31 -0.96
N ASP A 102 10.67 10.20 -0.83
CA ASP A 102 9.88 10.93 0.17
C ASP A 102 10.28 10.61 1.62
N ASN A 103 10.86 9.44 1.86
CA ASN A 103 11.24 8.98 3.18
C ASN A 103 12.76 8.88 3.35
N MET A 104 13.53 9.23 2.30
CA MET A 104 14.99 9.17 2.30
C MET A 104 15.48 7.81 2.83
N CYS A 105 15.05 6.73 2.18
CA CYS A 105 15.38 5.35 2.57
C CYS A 105 15.54 4.46 1.33
N TYR A 106 16.23 3.33 1.48
CA TYR A 106 16.26 2.30 0.45
C TYR A 106 14.97 1.50 0.45
N ILE A 107 14.55 1.01 -0.73
CA ILE A 107 13.45 0.04 -0.85
C ILE A 107 13.92 -1.18 -1.61
N LEU A 108 13.73 -2.35 -0.99
CA LEU A 108 13.95 -3.67 -1.58
C LEU A 108 12.59 -4.27 -1.90
N GLY A 109 12.12 -4.08 -3.14
CA GLY A 109 10.82 -4.56 -3.60
C GLY A 109 10.93 -5.92 -4.27
N SER A 110 10.42 -6.98 -3.62
CA SER A 110 10.27 -8.29 -4.25
C SER A 110 8.85 -8.46 -4.77
N ASN A 111 8.70 -9.01 -5.97
CA ASN A 111 7.42 -9.32 -6.57
C ASN A 111 7.39 -10.76 -7.09
N TRP A 112 6.21 -11.36 -7.14
CA TRP A 112 6.04 -12.68 -7.73
C TRP A 112 6.50 -12.70 -9.18
N GLY A 113 7.25 -13.74 -9.53
CA GLY A 113 7.52 -14.09 -10.90
C GLY A 113 6.34 -14.82 -11.56
N THR A 114 6.55 -15.33 -12.76
CA THR A 114 5.53 -16.08 -13.50
C THR A 114 5.09 -17.31 -12.71
N VAL A 115 3.84 -17.33 -12.29
CA VAL A 115 3.22 -18.48 -11.64
C VAL A 115 2.21 -19.10 -12.61
N LYS A 116 2.43 -20.36 -12.96
CA LYS A 116 1.41 -21.18 -13.64
C LYS A 116 0.48 -21.75 -12.57
N HIS A 117 -0.75 -21.24 -12.50
CA HIS A 117 -1.74 -21.69 -11.54
C HIS A 117 -3.08 -21.88 -12.23
N GLU A 118 -3.81 -22.95 -11.90
CA GLU A 118 -5.10 -23.26 -12.53
C GLU A 118 -6.17 -22.21 -12.28
N TYR A 119 -6.13 -21.56 -11.10
CA TYR A 119 -7.08 -20.49 -10.74
C TYR A 119 -6.72 -19.12 -11.34
N TYR A 120 -5.50 -18.97 -11.85
CA TYR A 120 -5.03 -17.72 -12.49
C TYR A 120 -4.50 -18.01 -13.90
N PRO A 121 -5.30 -18.63 -14.80
CA PRO A 121 -4.84 -18.92 -16.15
C PRO A 121 -4.49 -17.67 -16.95
N LYS A 122 -4.99 -16.49 -16.52
CA LYS A 122 -4.63 -15.15 -16.99
C LYS A 122 -3.70 -14.43 -16.01
N GLY A 123 -3.38 -15.04 -14.88
CA GLY A 123 -2.57 -14.47 -13.80
C GLY A 123 -1.10 -14.53 -14.15
N PHE A 124 -0.69 -13.68 -15.05
CA PHE A 124 0.70 -13.39 -15.30
C PHE A 124 1.19 -12.46 -14.20
N CYS A 125 2.06 -13.00 -13.34
CA CYS A 125 2.77 -12.16 -12.37
C CYS A 125 4.02 -11.64 -13.08
N PRO A 126 4.16 -10.31 -13.24
CA PRO A 126 5.17 -9.73 -14.14
C PRO A 126 6.58 -9.72 -13.55
N GLY A 127 6.76 -10.11 -12.29
CA GLY A 127 8.07 -10.05 -11.64
C GLY A 127 8.52 -8.62 -11.39
N HIS A 128 9.62 -8.20 -12.02
CA HIS A 128 10.20 -6.85 -11.89
C HIS A 128 10.56 -6.45 -10.45
N SER A 129 11.04 -7.40 -9.64
CA SER A 129 11.65 -7.11 -8.35
C SER A 129 12.70 -6.01 -8.51
N LEU A 130 12.81 -5.09 -7.55
CA LEU A 130 13.64 -3.90 -7.72
C LEU A 130 14.34 -3.47 -6.43
N ILE A 131 15.42 -2.75 -6.60
CA ILE A 131 16.16 -2.08 -5.52
C ILE A 131 16.25 -0.59 -5.88
N VAL A 132 15.76 0.25 -4.98
CA VAL A 132 15.74 1.71 -5.14
C VAL A 132 16.53 2.35 -4.01
N ASP A 133 17.33 3.37 -4.33
CA ASP A 133 18.06 4.13 -3.33
C ASP A 133 17.21 5.27 -2.71
N TYR A 134 17.79 5.91 -1.70
CA TYR A 134 17.15 6.99 -0.92
C TYR A 134 16.88 8.29 -1.72
N THR A 135 17.41 8.42 -2.92
CA THR A 135 17.09 9.53 -3.85
C THR A 135 15.94 9.17 -4.81
N GLY A 136 15.45 7.94 -4.75
CA GLY A 136 14.47 7.40 -5.69
C GLY A 136 15.08 6.86 -6.99
N MET A 137 16.41 6.73 -7.07
CA MET A 137 17.09 6.14 -8.21
C MET A 137 16.95 4.62 -8.20
N LEU A 138 16.60 4.06 -9.35
CA LEU A 138 16.52 2.61 -9.54
C LEU A 138 17.94 2.04 -9.67
N LEU A 139 18.41 1.32 -8.66
CA LEU A 139 19.72 0.67 -8.67
C LEU A 139 19.72 -0.62 -9.47
N ARG A 140 18.66 -1.42 -9.32
CA ARG A 140 18.46 -2.68 -10.05
C ARG A 140 16.98 -2.97 -10.21
N GLN A 141 16.64 -3.64 -11.32
CA GLN A 141 15.33 -4.23 -11.55
C GLN A 141 15.51 -5.58 -12.24
N ALA A 142 14.73 -6.55 -11.83
CA ALA A 142 14.67 -7.87 -12.47
C ALA A 142 14.14 -7.71 -13.91
N PRO A 143 14.89 -8.09 -14.95
CA PRO A 143 14.51 -7.85 -16.33
C PRO A 143 13.42 -8.80 -16.84
N TYR A 144 13.20 -9.91 -16.15
CA TYR A 144 12.30 -10.97 -16.59
C TYR A 144 11.38 -11.42 -15.46
N PRO A 145 10.22 -12.00 -15.77
CA PRO A 145 9.26 -12.48 -14.78
C PRO A 145 9.60 -13.85 -14.16
N GLU A 146 10.70 -14.49 -14.57
CA GLU A 146 11.14 -15.77 -14.01
C GLU A 146 11.75 -15.61 -12.62
N GLU A 147 11.92 -16.73 -11.91
CA GLU A 147 12.62 -16.78 -10.63
C GLU A 147 14.08 -16.32 -10.80
N GLN A 148 14.43 -15.26 -10.09
CA GLN A 148 15.77 -14.68 -10.17
C GLN A 148 16.14 -13.92 -8.91
N VAL A 149 17.43 -13.73 -8.69
CA VAL A 149 17.98 -12.89 -7.63
C VAL A 149 18.65 -11.67 -8.25
N ILE A 150 18.31 -10.49 -7.76
CA ILE A 150 18.99 -9.25 -8.10
C ILE A 150 19.76 -8.75 -6.87
N THR A 151 20.92 -8.14 -7.09
CA THR A 151 21.74 -7.56 -6.03
C THR A 151 22.19 -6.15 -6.39
N ALA A 152 22.34 -5.31 -5.38
CA ALA A 152 23.00 -4.01 -5.46
C ALA A 152 23.73 -3.71 -4.16
N THR A 153 24.81 -2.97 -4.25
CA THR A 153 25.46 -2.42 -3.07
C THR A 153 24.65 -1.22 -2.59
N ILE A 154 24.36 -1.18 -1.30
CA ILE A 154 23.75 -0.03 -0.62
C ILE A 154 24.78 0.54 0.36
N ASP A 155 24.77 1.86 0.54
CA ASP A 155 25.66 2.58 1.45
C ASP A 155 24.82 3.32 2.50
N ILE A 156 24.79 2.79 3.70
CA ILE A 156 24.00 3.35 4.81
C ILE A 156 24.62 4.64 5.34
N GLU A 157 25.94 4.77 5.31
CA GLU A 157 26.59 6.01 5.76
C GLU A 157 26.33 7.15 4.78
N SER A 158 26.40 6.90 3.47
CA SER A 158 25.98 7.88 2.46
C SER A 158 24.51 8.31 2.61
N LEU A 159 23.61 7.39 2.95
CA LEU A 159 22.23 7.74 3.30
C LEU A 159 22.17 8.66 4.51
N ARG A 160 22.93 8.35 5.58
CA ARG A 160 22.96 9.14 6.81
C ARG A 160 23.53 10.55 6.56
N GLU A 161 24.59 10.66 5.77
CA GLU A 161 25.15 11.93 5.31
C GLU A 161 24.11 12.70 4.48
N HIS A 162 23.43 12.05 3.55
CA HIS A 162 22.38 12.67 2.76
C HIS A 162 21.25 13.26 3.62
N ARG A 163 20.92 12.64 4.75
CA ARG A 163 19.92 13.14 5.70
C ARG A 163 20.37 14.41 6.46
N THR A 164 21.64 14.82 6.36
CA THR A 164 22.14 16.08 6.95
C THR A 164 22.03 17.27 6.02
N ILE A 165 21.72 17.09 4.74
CA ILE A 165 21.57 18.21 3.81
C ILE A 165 20.36 19.08 4.18
N ILE A 166 20.49 20.40 3.97
CA ILE A 166 19.46 21.37 4.31
C ILE A 166 18.49 21.55 3.13
N ASN A 167 19.00 21.56 1.90
CA ASN A 167 18.20 21.69 0.70
C ASN A 167 17.70 20.33 0.23
N HIS A 168 16.44 20.27 -0.19
CA HIS A 168 15.81 19.02 -0.67
C HIS A 168 15.78 17.89 0.35
N ASN A 169 15.70 18.23 1.63
CA ASN A 169 15.48 17.25 2.69
C ASN A 169 13.97 17.16 2.97
N MET A 170 13.38 16.05 2.55
CA MET A 170 11.91 15.86 2.60
C MET A 170 11.35 15.91 4.03
N TRP A 171 12.18 15.67 5.04
CA TRP A 171 11.72 15.65 6.44
C TRP A 171 11.66 17.01 7.10
N ILE A 172 12.60 17.91 6.80
CA ILE A 172 12.61 19.25 7.42
C ILE A 172 11.47 20.15 6.92
N ASP A 173 10.88 19.81 5.78
CA ASP A 173 9.80 20.59 5.17
C ASP A 173 8.39 20.12 5.54
N ILE A 174 8.26 19.03 6.31
CA ILE A 174 6.96 18.52 6.75
C ILE A 174 6.32 19.49 7.74
N ARG A 175 5.06 19.87 7.48
CA ARG A 175 4.21 20.73 8.31
C ARG A 175 2.99 19.94 8.76
N THR A 176 3.19 19.04 9.72
CA THR A 176 2.19 18.04 10.15
C THR A 176 0.89 18.68 10.63
N GLU A 177 0.95 19.82 11.30
CA GLU A 177 -0.21 20.55 11.81
C GLU A 177 -1.15 21.01 10.70
N GLY A 178 -0.61 21.39 9.55
CA GLY A 178 -1.40 21.81 8.39
C GLY A 178 -2.19 20.68 7.74
N PHE A 179 -1.83 19.42 8.01
CA PHE A 179 -2.43 18.24 7.41
C PHE A 179 -3.28 17.41 8.38
N ARG A 180 -3.39 17.86 9.65
CA ARG A 180 -4.09 17.13 10.71
C ARG A 180 -5.53 16.80 10.33
N GLU A 181 -6.26 17.72 9.72
CA GLU A 181 -7.65 17.54 9.35
C GLU A 181 -7.88 16.36 8.39
N ILE A 182 -6.91 16.06 7.50
CA ILE A 182 -7.00 14.91 6.59
C ILE A 182 -7.10 13.60 7.39
N TYR A 183 -6.35 13.49 8.49
CA TYR A 183 -6.24 12.25 9.28
C TYR A 183 -7.22 12.20 10.45
N GLU A 184 -7.78 13.33 10.88
CA GLU A 184 -8.82 13.40 11.91
C GLU A 184 -10.23 13.16 11.35
N ASN A 185 -10.40 13.23 10.03
CA ASN A 185 -11.65 12.95 9.33
C ASN A 185 -11.56 11.63 8.56
N PRO A 186 -11.79 10.47 9.20
CA PRO A 186 -11.59 9.18 8.57
C PRO A 186 -12.48 9.02 7.33
N ILE A 187 -11.90 8.48 6.27
CA ILE A 187 -12.58 8.15 5.01
C ILE A 187 -13.07 6.70 5.08
N TYR A 188 -12.16 5.78 5.39
CA TYR A 188 -12.52 4.38 5.65
C TYR A 188 -12.85 4.21 7.14
N PRO A 189 -14.03 3.68 7.50
CA PRO A 189 -14.43 3.56 8.90
C PRO A 189 -13.55 2.53 9.64
N PRO A 190 -13.02 2.87 10.83
CA PRO A 190 -12.32 1.91 11.67
C PRO A 190 -13.28 0.89 12.30
N ASN A 191 -12.73 -0.22 12.78
CA ASN A 191 -13.50 -1.27 13.48
C ASN A 191 -14.65 -1.86 12.67
N ARG A 192 -14.51 -1.91 11.34
CA ARG A 192 -15.55 -2.43 10.45
C ARG A 192 -15.78 -3.92 10.64
N PHE A 193 -14.73 -4.65 10.95
CA PHE A 193 -14.74 -6.09 11.17
C PHE A 193 -14.00 -6.43 12.48
N PRO A 194 -14.60 -6.12 13.65
CA PRO A 194 -13.95 -6.37 14.95
C PRO A 194 -13.70 -7.85 15.18
N SER A 195 -12.83 -8.18 16.14
CA SER A 195 -12.47 -9.55 16.48
C SER A 195 -13.71 -10.43 16.71
N GLY A 196 -13.72 -11.61 16.09
CA GLY A 196 -14.86 -12.52 16.12
C GLY A 196 -15.97 -12.22 15.12
N HIS A 197 -15.87 -11.12 14.35
CA HIS A 197 -16.83 -10.72 13.34
C HIS A 197 -16.15 -10.41 12.00
N PRO A 198 -15.44 -11.37 11.38
CA PRO A 198 -14.83 -11.16 10.08
C PRO A 198 -15.89 -10.92 9.01
N PRO A 199 -15.52 -10.34 7.84
CA PRO A 199 -16.45 -10.21 6.73
C PRO A 199 -16.96 -11.60 6.33
N LYS A 200 -18.27 -11.71 6.11
CA LYS A 200 -18.92 -12.99 5.79
C LYS A 200 -18.62 -13.43 4.36
N ASN A 201 -18.53 -12.47 3.47
CA ASN A 201 -18.30 -12.68 2.04
C ASN A 201 -17.68 -11.42 1.39
N GLN A 202 -17.36 -11.53 0.12
CA GLN A 202 -16.79 -10.43 -0.65
C GLN A 202 -17.75 -9.23 -0.80
N ALA A 203 -19.06 -9.47 -0.89
CA ALA A 203 -20.05 -8.40 -1.03
C ALA A 203 -20.04 -7.44 0.16
N GLU A 204 -19.85 -7.93 1.39
CA GLU A 204 -19.78 -7.09 2.58
C GLU A 204 -18.57 -6.14 2.54
N LYS A 205 -17.42 -6.60 2.01
CA LYS A 205 -16.23 -5.75 1.79
C LYS A 205 -16.46 -4.74 0.67
N VAL A 206 -17.07 -5.16 -0.42
CA VAL A 206 -17.42 -4.29 -1.55
C VAL A 206 -18.39 -3.20 -1.12
N GLU A 207 -19.39 -3.53 -0.30
CA GLU A 207 -20.34 -2.55 0.25
C GLU A 207 -19.64 -1.50 1.14
N THR A 208 -18.64 -1.92 1.92
CA THR A 208 -17.82 -0.98 2.66
C THR A 208 -17.07 -0.02 1.73
N THR A 209 -16.47 -0.52 0.65
CA THR A 209 -15.78 0.31 -0.35
C THR A 209 -16.74 1.28 -1.03
N LYS A 210 -17.96 0.84 -1.37
CA LYS A 210 -19.01 1.68 -1.93
C LYS A 210 -19.41 2.80 -0.97
N THR A 211 -19.56 2.50 0.31
CA THR A 211 -19.82 3.49 1.36
C THR A 211 -18.71 4.54 1.43
N VAL A 212 -17.45 4.11 1.36
CA VAL A 212 -16.28 5.02 1.33
C VAL A 212 -16.34 5.94 0.12
N LEU A 213 -16.57 5.40 -1.08
CA LEU A 213 -16.69 6.21 -2.31
C LEU A 213 -17.83 7.21 -2.23
N ASN A 214 -19.02 6.79 -1.76
CA ASN A 214 -20.16 7.69 -1.55
C ASN A 214 -19.81 8.83 -0.59
N THR A 215 -19.10 8.53 0.51
CA THR A 215 -18.64 9.55 1.47
C THR A 215 -17.76 10.61 0.79
N LEU A 216 -16.86 10.20 -0.10
CA LEU A 216 -15.99 11.12 -0.84
C LEU A 216 -16.76 12.04 -1.78
N TYR A 217 -17.81 11.54 -2.44
CA TYR A 217 -18.69 12.36 -3.27
C TYR A 217 -19.55 13.32 -2.43
N GLN A 218 -20.14 12.85 -1.34
CA GLN A 218 -20.98 13.66 -0.45
C GLN A 218 -20.18 14.78 0.25
N ARG A 219 -18.92 14.54 0.55
CA ARG A 219 -18.02 15.56 1.12
C ARG A 219 -17.45 16.52 0.06
N GLY A 220 -17.74 16.33 -1.22
CA GLY A 220 -17.21 17.14 -2.31
C GLY A 220 -15.71 16.91 -2.59
N GLN A 221 -15.09 15.85 -2.01
CA GLN A 221 -13.71 15.48 -2.29
C GLN A 221 -13.57 14.88 -3.69
N PHE A 222 -14.62 14.21 -4.16
CA PHE A 222 -14.74 13.74 -5.53
C PHE A 222 -15.90 14.45 -6.23
N VAL A 223 -15.70 14.81 -7.48
CA VAL A 223 -16.76 15.38 -8.35
C VAL A 223 -17.39 14.24 -9.13
N PRO A 224 -18.74 14.08 -9.08
CA PRO A 224 -19.41 13.08 -9.88
C PRO A 224 -19.18 13.29 -11.38
N PRO A 225 -19.05 12.23 -12.18
CA PRO A 225 -18.86 12.34 -13.62
C PRO A 225 -20.10 12.93 -14.30
N HIS A 226 -19.89 13.60 -15.43
CA HIS A 226 -20.96 14.12 -16.30
C HIS A 226 -21.95 15.07 -15.63
N GLY A 227 -21.56 15.76 -14.54
CA GLY A 227 -22.42 16.70 -13.83
C GLY A 227 -23.58 16.04 -13.06
N MET A 228 -23.47 14.75 -12.78
CA MET A 228 -24.44 14.03 -11.92
C MET A 228 -24.48 14.62 -10.50
N ASN A 229 -25.59 14.44 -9.82
CA ASN A 229 -25.67 14.73 -8.39
C ASN A 229 -24.94 13.65 -7.58
N PRO A 230 -24.24 13.99 -6.48
CA PRO A 230 -23.70 13.01 -5.55
C PRO A 230 -24.69 11.94 -5.09
N ASP A 231 -25.97 12.26 -4.98
CA ASP A 231 -27.03 11.32 -4.59
C ASP A 231 -27.33 10.24 -5.65
N GLU A 232 -26.88 10.43 -6.89
CA GLU A 232 -27.01 9.44 -7.96
C GLU A 232 -25.86 8.42 -7.95
N MET A 233 -24.75 8.74 -7.26
CA MET A 233 -23.55 7.92 -7.26
C MET A 233 -23.71 6.51 -6.72
N PRO A 234 -24.54 6.22 -5.69
CA PRO A 234 -24.79 4.85 -5.24
C PRO A 234 -25.21 3.91 -6.37
N GLY A 235 -26.13 4.32 -7.21
CA GLY A 235 -26.60 3.52 -8.35
C GLY A 235 -25.53 3.35 -9.44
N VAL A 236 -24.70 4.35 -9.67
CA VAL A 236 -23.57 4.27 -10.61
C VAL A 236 -22.53 3.27 -10.11
N LEU A 237 -22.22 3.29 -8.81
CA LEU A 237 -21.27 2.36 -8.19
C LEU A 237 -21.79 0.92 -8.25
N ASP A 238 -23.08 0.69 -8.03
CA ASP A 238 -23.69 -0.64 -8.18
C ASP A 238 -23.51 -1.19 -9.59
N GLN A 239 -23.77 -0.40 -10.62
CA GLN A 239 -23.58 -0.80 -12.01
C GLN A 239 -22.09 -1.12 -12.31
N ARG A 240 -21.15 -0.35 -11.76
CA ARG A 240 -19.72 -0.62 -11.94
C ARG A 240 -19.26 -1.88 -11.22
N ILE A 241 -19.77 -2.15 -10.02
CA ILE A 241 -19.52 -3.37 -9.27
C ILE A 241 -20.04 -4.59 -10.05
N GLN A 242 -21.29 -4.56 -10.51
CA GLN A 242 -21.87 -5.62 -11.32
C GLN A 242 -21.05 -5.88 -12.60
N ARG A 243 -20.62 -4.80 -13.27
CA ARG A 243 -19.74 -4.93 -14.45
C ARG A 243 -18.42 -5.58 -14.11
N ALA A 244 -17.76 -5.18 -13.02
CA ALA A 244 -16.50 -5.77 -12.58
C ALA A 244 -16.65 -7.25 -12.25
N GLN A 245 -17.73 -7.65 -11.59
CA GLN A 245 -18.07 -9.05 -11.32
C GLN A 245 -18.32 -9.85 -12.60
N SER A 246 -19.05 -9.26 -13.56
CA SER A 246 -19.31 -9.93 -14.85
C SER A 246 -18.05 -10.10 -15.71
N GLN A 247 -17.06 -9.23 -15.52
CA GLN A 247 -15.77 -9.30 -16.21
C GLN A 247 -14.71 -10.15 -15.47
N GLY A 248 -15.03 -10.68 -14.28
CA GLY A 248 -14.10 -11.46 -13.46
C GLY A 248 -12.95 -10.63 -12.86
N THR A 249 -13.09 -9.31 -12.82
CA THR A 249 -12.13 -8.40 -12.17
C THR A 249 -12.46 -8.17 -10.69
N LEU A 250 -13.62 -8.63 -10.25
CA LEU A 250 -14.06 -8.67 -8.87
C LEU A 250 -14.72 -10.03 -8.62
N LEU A 251 -14.37 -10.70 -7.53
CA LEU A 251 -14.97 -11.98 -7.17
C LEU A 251 -16.47 -11.86 -6.94
N LYS A 252 -17.23 -12.89 -7.31
CA LYS A 252 -18.64 -13.03 -6.98
C LYS A 252 -18.81 -13.60 -5.58
N ASP A 253 -20.01 -13.41 -5.02
CA ASP A 253 -20.29 -13.80 -3.63
C ASP A 253 -20.20 -15.31 -3.35
N ASP A 254 -20.28 -16.13 -4.40
CA ASP A 254 -20.32 -17.59 -4.32
C ASP A 254 -18.94 -18.24 -4.67
N GLU A 255 -17.92 -17.46 -4.91
CA GLU A 255 -16.54 -17.86 -5.19
C GLU A 255 -15.59 -17.47 -4.04
#